data_8f6b4b126fde1fdda84674801f77659e
#
_entry.id   8f6b4b126fde1fdda84674801f77659e
#
_cell.length_a   1.000
_cell.length_b   1.000
_cell.length_c   1.000
_cell.angle_alpha   90.00
_cell.angle_beta   90.00
_cell.angle_gamma   90.00
#
_symmetry.space_group_name_H-M   'P 1'
#
loop_
_entity.id
_entity.type
_entity.pdbx_description
1 polymer ?
#
loop_
_entity_poly.entity_id
_entity_poly.type
_entity_poly.pdbx_seq_one_letter_code
_entity_poly.pdbx_strand_id
1 'polypeptide(L)'
;MIAIARKSVDDSYHWHAYIINTNDYNLNNLLIVSKGYGAPKGPKQDTSVLRHSIELLKARSYAIIEPLDPAVFKLFNEFWVSFYHQDQIYDKKFIFTPDSIREDHLMSIEALELEGILHI
;
A
#
# COMPACT_ATOMS: atom_id res chain seq x y z
N MET A 1 -0.22 7.18 4.86
CA MET A 1 -1.09 6.76 3.74
C MET A 1 -0.51 5.59 2.99
N ILE A 2 -1.34 4.71 2.50
CA ILE A 2 -0.96 3.66 1.57
C ILE A 2 -1.60 3.97 0.22
N ALA A 3 -0.85 3.77 -0.86
CA ALA A 3 -1.37 3.89 -2.21
C ALA A 3 -1.06 2.64 -3.01
N ILE A 4 -1.99 2.26 -3.87
CA ILE A 4 -1.74 1.25 -4.90
C ILE A 4 -1.77 2.00 -6.22
N ALA A 5 -0.63 2.08 -6.88
CA ALA A 5 -0.44 2.92 -8.04
C ALA A 5 0.27 2.18 -9.16
N ARG A 6 0.08 2.69 -10.38
CA ARG A 6 0.66 2.09 -11.58
C ARG A 6 1.60 3.04 -12.28
N LYS A 7 2.62 2.46 -12.87
CA LYS A 7 3.58 3.17 -13.72
C LYS A 7 3.56 2.54 -15.11
N SER A 8 3.49 3.38 -16.13
CA SER A 8 3.60 2.92 -17.52
C SER A 8 5.05 2.65 -17.88
N VAL A 9 5.33 1.43 -18.32
CA VAL A 9 6.67 1.01 -18.76
C VAL A 9 6.51 0.16 -20.02
N ASP A 10 7.05 0.63 -21.15
CA ASP A 10 7.05 -0.12 -22.43
C ASP A 10 5.66 -0.67 -22.81
N ASP A 11 4.65 0.20 -22.89
CA ASP A 11 3.27 -0.13 -23.26
C ASP A 11 2.53 -1.04 -22.28
N SER A 12 3.07 -1.26 -21.09
CA SER A 12 2.40 -2.00 -20.04
C SER A 12 2.38 -1.21 -18.74
N TYR A 13 1.52 -1.64 -17.80
CA TYR A 13 1.45 -1.04 -16.48
C TYR A 13 2.07 -1.96 -15.46
N HIS A 14 2.88 -1.37 -14.57
CA HIS A 14 3.46 -2.04 -13.42
C HIS A 14 2.85 -1.45 -12.16
N TRP A 15 2.23 -2.29 -11.36
CA TRP A 15 1.55 -1.89 -10.14
C TRP A 15 2.41 -2.15 -8.91
N HIS A 16 2.41 -1.20 -7.99
CA HIS A 16 3.10 -1.33 -6.71
C HIS A 16 2.25 -0.75 -5.59
N ALA A 17 2.46 -1.27 -4.39
CA ALA A 17 1.98 -0.62 -3.18
C ALA A 17 3.07 0.33 -2.69
N TYR A 18 2.65 1.50 -2.22
CA TYR A 18 3.52 2.56 -1.72
C TYR A 18 3.08 2.97 -0.32
N ILE A 19 4.04 3.32 0.51
CA ILE A 19 3.77 4.05 1.75
C ILE A 19 4.20 5.49 1.58
N ILE A 20 3.32 6.42 1.97
CA ILE A 20 3.57 7.86 1.84
C ILE A 20 3.55 8.47 3.23
N ASN A 21 4.65 9.11 3.60
CA ASN A 21 4.75 9.87 4.85
C ASN A 21 4.37 11.33 4.56
N THR A 22 3.18 11.71 4.97
CA THR A 22 2.67 13.08 4.79
C THR A 22 2.98 13.98 5.98
N ASN A 23 3.64 13.46 6.99
CA ASN A 23 4.01 14.22 8.18
C ASN A 23 5.23 15.10 7.97
N ASP A 24 5.39 16.10 8.81
CA ASP A 24 6.56 16.98 8.82
C ASP A 24 7.73 16.39 9.60
N TYR A 25 7.61 15.14 10.03
CA TYR A 25 8.63 14.43 10.79
C TYR A 25 8.91 13.06 10.19
N ASN A 26 10.09 12.53 10.48
CA ASN A 26 10.50 11.22 10.00
C ASN A 26 9.79 10.11 10.78
N LEU A 27 9.52 9.00 10.10
CA LEU A 27 9.03 7.77 10.72
C LEU A 27 10.18 6.79 10.82
N ASN A 28 10.34 6.17 11.98
CA ASN A 28 11.46 5.26 12.25
C ASN A 28 10.97 3.84 12.45
N ASN A 29 11.79 2.90 12.00
CA ASN A 29 11.55 1.47 12.23
C ASN A 29 10.15 1.04 11.82
N LEU A 30 9.81 1.29 10.55
CA LEU A 30 8.54 0.87 10.00
C LEU A 30 8.53 -0.63 9.77
N LEU A 31 7.46 -1.27 10.21
CA LEU A 31 7.15 -2.64 9.84
C LEU A 31 5.82 -2.61 9.09
N ILE A 32 5.81 -3.21 7.91
CA ILE A 32 4.62 -3.29 7.09
C ILE A 32 4.33 -4.77 6.83
N VAL A 33 3.14 -5.21 7.22
CA VAL A 33 2.69 -6.58 6.99
C VAL A 33 1.55 -6.52 5.98
N SER A 34 1.72 -7.19 4.85
CA SER A 34 0.72 -7.23 3.80
C SER A 34 0.17 -8.63 3.61
N LYS A 35 -1.12 -8.70 3.28
CA LYS A 35 -1.78 -9.95 2.91
C LYS A 35 -3.00 -9.68 2.05
N GLY A 36 -3.34 -10.66 1.21
CA GLY A 36 -4.60 -10.66 0.48
C GLY A 36 -5.46 -11.82 0.92
N TYR A 37 -6.78 -11.62 0.97
CA TYR A 37 -7.71 -12.69 1.34
C TYR A 37 -9.03 -12.53 0.60
N GLY A 38 -9.74 -13.66 0.47
CA GLY A 38 -11.01 -13.71 -0.24
C GLY A 38 -12.15 -13.10 0.53
N ALA A 39 -13.22 -12.78 -0.21
CA ALA A 39 -14.45 -12.29 0.39
C ALA A 39 -15.11 -13.38 1.26
N PRO A 40 -15.88 -12.99 2.30
CA PRO A 40 -16.50 -13.97 3.21
C PRO A 40 -17.44 -14.98 2.56
N LYS A 41 -17.93 -14.71 1.36
CA LYS A 41 -18.91 -15.54 0.64
C LYS A 41 -18.34 -16.22 -0.60
N GLY A 42 -17.08 -16.57 -0.61
CA GLY A 42 -16.48 -17.23 -1.77
C GLY A 42 -15.49 -18.31 -1.35
N PRO A 43 -14.89 -19.01 -2.33
CA PRO A 43 -13.79 -19.89 -2.02
C PRO A 43 -12.73 -19.09 -1.29
N LYS A 44 -12.24 -19.64 -0.19
CA LYS A 44 -11.19 -18.98 0.58
C LYS A 44 -9.92 -18.89 -0.27
N GLN A 45 -9.52 -17.67 -0.60
CA GLN A 45 -8.27 -17.40 -1.32
C GLN A 45 -7.43 -16.49 -0.47
N ASP A 46 -6.30 -17.00 0.00
CA ASP A 46 -5.36 -16.22 0.78
C ASP A 46 -4.03 -16.12 0.01
N THR A 47 -3.43 -14.95 0.02
CA THR A 47 -2.06 -14.79 -0.47
C THR A 47 -1.08 -15.09 0.65
N SER A 48 0.21 -15.17 0.30
CA SER A 48 1.26 -15.20 1.31
C SER A 48 1.25 -13.90 2.11
N VAL A 49 1.62 -14.01 3.38
CA VAL A 49 1.84 -12.83 4.24
C VAL A 49 3.26 -12.36 4.00
N LEU A 50 3.40 -11.10 3.62
CA LEU A 50 4.72 -10.48 3.37
C LEU A 50 5.01 -9.46 4.47
N ARG A 51 6.27 -9.38 4.86
CA ARG A 51 6.75 -8.43 5.86
C ARG A 51 7.88 -7.60 5.29
N HIS A 52 7.76 -6.29 5.45
CA HIS A 52 8.75 -5.33 4.96
C HIS A 52 9.18 -4.43 6.10
N SER A 53 10.49 -4.17 6.18
CA SER A 53 11.05 -3.26 7.18
C SER A 53 11.70 -2.08 6.47
N ILE A 54 11.39 -0.87 6.97
CA ILE A 54 12.02 0.36 6.49
C ILE A 54 12.58 1.07 7.73
N GLU A 55 13.90 1.24 7.78
CA GLU A 55 14.55 1.87 8.92
C GLU A 55 14.13 3.31 9.13
N LEU A 56 14.03 4.06 8.03
CA LEU A 56 13.72 5.48 8.06
C LEU A 56 12.90 5.86 6.83
N LEU A 57 11.75 6.47 7.07
CA LEU A 57 10.98 7.13 6.01
C LEU A 57 10.92 8.61 6.34
N LYS A 58 11.65 9.41 5.57
CA LYS A 58 11.79 10.84 5.82
C LYS A 58 10.46 11.57 5.72
N ALA A 59 10.37 12.72 6.40
CA ALA A 59 9.23 13.62 6.27
C ALA A 59 8.93 13.92 4.79
N ARG A 60 7.66 13.91 4.42
CA ARG A 60 7.20 14.27 3.07
C ARG A 60 7.81 13.39 1.97
N SER A 61 8.06 12.13 2.26
CA SER A 61 8.62 11.18 1.30
C SER A 61 7.76 9.93 1.17
N TYR A 62 8.14 9.08 0.22
CA TYR A 62 7.46 7.80 0.03
C TYR A 62 8.46 6.68 -0.21
N ALA A 63 7.99 5.45 -0.09
CA ALA A 63 8.76 4.27 -0.41
C ALA A 63 7.86 3.22 -1.08
N ILE A 64 8.46 2.40 -1.92
CA ILE A 64 7.78 1.25 -2.51
C ILE A 64 7.75 0.14 -1.48
N ILE A 65 6.57 -0.44 -1.27
CA ILE A 65 6.41 -1.59 -0.39
C ILE A 65 6.66 -2.89 -1.16
N GLU A 66 5.91 -3.11 -2.25
CA GLU A 66 5.98 -4.36 -3.01
C GLU A 66 5.31 -4.21 -4.37
N PRO A 67 5.71 -5.03 -5.35
CA PRO A 67 4.97 -5.12 -6.59
C PRO A 67 3.66 -5.88 -6.38
N LEU A 68 2.65 -5.57 -7.20
CA LEU A 68 1.35 -6.22 -7.13
C LEU A 68 0.94 -6.73 -8.51
N ASP A 69 0.48 -7.98 -8.55
CA ASP A 69 -0.16 -8.53 -9.73
C ASP A 69 -1.63 -8.09 -9.71
N PRO A 70 -2.18 -7.54 -10.81
CA PRO A 70 -3.60 -7.16 -10.85
C PRO A 70 -4.58 -8.28 -10.47
N ALA A 71 -4.17 -9.54 -10.55
CA ALA A 71 -5.01 -10.67 -10.13
C ALA A 71 -5.41 -10.58 -8.65
N VAL A 72 -4.63 -9.90 -7.80
CA VAL A 72 -4.98 -9.75 -6.38
C VAL A 72 -6.01 -8.65 -6.12
N PHE A 73 -6.38 -7.86 -7.14
CA PHE A 73 -7.32 -6.75 -6.95
C PHE A 73 -8.75 -7.21 -6.69
N LYS A 74 -9.07 -8.45 -6.97
CA LYS A 74 -10.37 -9.06 -6.63
C LYS A 74 -10.45 -9.52 -5.17
N LEU A 75 -9.36 -9.42 -4.43
CA LEU A 75 -9.26 -9.80 -3.03
C LEU A 75 -9.30 -8.55 -2.14
N PHE A 76 -9.50 -8.77 -0.84
CA PHE A 76 -9.16 -7.76 0.16
C PHE A 76 -7.63 -7.69 0.21
N ASN A 77 -7.08 -6.49 0.16
CA ASN A 77 -5.64 -6.27 0.29
C ASN A 77 -5.40 -5.44 1.54
N GLU A 78 -4.74 -6.04 2.51
CA GLU A 78 -4.53 -5.43 3.81
C GLU A 78 -3.06 -5.09 4.03
N PHE A 79 -2.83 -3.90 4.54
CA PHE A 79 -1.50 -3.43 4.93
C PHE A 79 -1.56 -2.95 6.36
N TRP A 80 -0.86 -3.63 7.26
CA TRP A 80 -0.73 -3.20 8.64
C TRP A 80 0.62 -2.53 8.80
N VAL A 81 0.61 -1.25 9.17
CA VAL A 81 1.80 -0.42 9.29
C VAL A 81 2.02 -0.09 10.75
N SER A 82 3.21 -0.34 11.27
CA SER A 82 3.62 0.13 12.58
C SER A 82 4.94 0.89 12.49
N PHE A 83 5.12 1.91 13.33
CA PHE A 83 6.32 2.73 13.33
C PHE A 83 6.52 3.38 14.69
N TYR A 84 7.76 3.85 14.93
CA TYR A 84 8.10 4.63 16.11
C TYR A 84 8.20 6.10 15.79
N HIS A 85 7.69 6.92 16.68
CA HIS A 85 7.87 8.36 16.67
C HIS A 85 7.87 8.85 18.11
N GLN A 86 8.93 9.55 18.53
CA GLN A 86 9.10 10.08 19.88
C GLN A 86 8.86 9.01 20.98
N ASP A 87 9.54 7.87 20.82
CA ASP A 87 9.49 6.74 21.74
C ASP A 87 8.10 6.10 21.91
N GLN A 88 7.16 6.39 21.01
CA GLN A 88 5.84 5.76 20.99
C GLN A 88 5.69 4.92 19.74
N ILE A 89 4.94 3.83 19.88
CA ILE A 89 4.58 2.95 18.77
C ILE A 89 3.20 3.35 18.27
N TYR A 90 3.10 3.57 16.97
CA TYR A 90 1.84 3.83 16.28
C TYR A 90 1.60 2.69 15.31
N ASP A 91 0.37 2.23 15.19
CA ASP A 91 0.02 1.29 14.16
C ASP A 91 -1.32 1.66 13.52
N LYS A 92 -1.47 1.24 12.26
CA LYS A 92 -2.69 1.47 11.52
C LYS A 92 -2.85 0.40 10.45
N LYS A 93 -4.08 -0.07 10.29
CA LYS A 93 -4.44 -1.04 9.27
C LYS A 93 -5.14 -0.33 8.11
N PHE A 94 -4.70 -0.63 6.90
CA PHE A 94 -5.30 -0.12 5.67
C PHE A 94 -5.85 -1.31 4.89
N ILE A 95 -7.12 -1.24 4.50
CA ILE A 95 -7.75 -2.32 3.74
C ILE A 95 -8.33 -1.76 2.44
N PHE A 96 -7.86 -2.32 1.33
CA PHE A 96 -8.44 -2.08 0.01
C PHE A 96 -9.43 -3.21 -0.25
N THR A 97 -10.70 -2.86 -0.39
CA THR A 97 -11.76 -3.85 -0.60
C THR A 97 -11.72 -4.41 -2.03
N PRO A 98 -12.30 -5.60 -2.27
CA PRO A 98 -12.43 -6.11 -3.62
C PRO A 98 -13.12 -5.08 -4.52
N ASP A 99 -12.62 -4.95 -5.75
CA ASP A 99 -13.15 -4.04 -6.77
C ASP A 99 -12.99 -2.55 -6.45
N SER A 100 -12.25 -2.17 -5.42
CA SER A 100 -11.91 -0.76 -5.17
C SER A 100 -10.79 -0.28 -6.08
N ILE A 101 -9.94 -1.19 -6.56
CA ILE A 101 -8.85 -0.86 -7.47
C ILE A 101 -9.34 -1.09 -8.89
N ARG A 102 -9.92 -0.04 -9.46
CA ARG A 102 -10.55 -0.07 -10.78
C ARG A 102 -10.10 1.11 -11.62
N GLU A 103 -10.13 0.93 -12.93
CA GLU A 103 -9.74 1.98 -13.89
C GLU A 103 -10.52 3.29 -13.67
N ASP A 104 -11.82 3.19 -13.40
CA ASP A 104 -12.67 4.37 -13.16
C ASP A 104 -12.53 4.99 -11.78
N HIS A 105 -11.76 4.37 -10.88
CA HIS A 105 -11.46 4.90 -9.56
C HIS A 105 -10.07 5.55 -9.48
N LEU A 106 -9.28 5.45 -10.53
CA LEU A 106 -7.91 5.97 -10.51
C LEU A 106 -7.91 7.49 -10.40
N MET A 107 -7.01 7.99 -9.58
CA MET A 107 -6.79 9.41 -9.40
C MET A 107 -5.30 9.71 -9.50
N SER A 108 -4.98 10.96 -9.82
CA SER A 108 -3.60 11.41 -9.80
C SER A 108 -3.12 11.57 -8.37
N ILE A 109 -2.00 10.93 -8.04
CA ILE A 109 -1.39 11.03 -6.71
C ILE A 109 -0.12 11.86 -6.86
N GLU A 110 -0.20 13.13 -6.45
CA GLU A 110 0.90 14.10 -6.65
C GLU A 110 2.21 13.64 -6.03
N ALA A 111 2.15 13.10 -4.81
CA ALA A 111 3.36 12.68 -4.10
C ALA A 111 4.15 11.62 -4.86
N LEU A 112 3.49 10.83 -5.69
CA LEU A 112 4.11 9.76 -6.48
C LEU A 112 4.28 10.13 -7.94
N GLU A 113 3.57 11.15 -8.41
CA GLU A 113 3.45 11.49 -9.84
C GLU A 113 2.92 10.30 -10.65
N LEU A 114 2.00 9.55 -10.06
CA LEU A 114 1.39 8.35 -10.64
C LEU A 114 -0.12 8.36 -10.46
N GLU A 115 -0.80 7.55 -11.25
CA GLU A 115 -2.23 7.27 -11.06
C GLU A 115 -2.40 6.07 -10.14
N GLY A 116 -3.36 6.15 -9.24
CA GLY A 116 -3.62 5.05 -8.33
C GLY A 116 -4.82 5.27 -7.45
N ILE A 117 -4.95 4.39 -6.46
CA ILE A 117 -5.97 4.43 -5.41
C ILE A 117 -5.26 4.75 -4.10
N LEU A 118 -5.75 5.77 -3.40
CA LEU A 118 -5.15 6.24 -2.16
C LEU A 118 -6.03 5.86 -0.97
N HIS A 119 -5.40 5.36 0.08
CA HIS A 119 -6.04 5.08 1.37
C HIS A 119 -5.36 5.92 2.46
N ILE A 120 -6.14 6.80 3.05
CA ILE A 120 -5.67 7.70 4.11
C ILE A 120 -5.67 7.02 5.45
#